data_0edd05cded4ca00f269a753d9d1b7bd4
#
_entry.id   0edd05cded4ca00f269a753d9d1b7bd4
#
_cell.length_a   1.000
_cell.length_b   1.000
_cell.length_c   1.000
_cell.angle_alpha   90.00
_cell.angle_beta   90.00
_cell.angle_gamma   90.00
#
_symmetry.space_group_name_H-M   'P 1'
#
loop_
_entity.id
_entity.type
_entity.pdbx_description
1 polymer ?
#
loop_
_entity_poly.entity_id
_entity_poly.type
_entity_poly.pdbx_seq_one_letter_code
_entity_poly.pdbx_strand_id
1 'polypeptide(L)'
;LFLGFWMTIKIVIGAIILGLPFGLVLALGGRSRFKIVRVLATSFIEIFRNTPFIIQVFMFFYVLPFYGLYLPAAYVGIVALAAFGSAYFAEVIRGGINAVAKGQLESARATGMSDWKAMRYVVLPQTLPIILPAMTNQTLSLVKESAVLSTITVGELTMAAITVQGETFRPFEAFIMIALMYWALNETIATIMRRLERKVSNRSNSGRANGIVRADPVVKGG
;
A
#
# COMPACT_ATOMS: atom_id res chain seq x y z
N LEU A 1 10.59 -5.83 -24.53
CA LEU A 1 10.01 -6.33 -23.28
C LEU A 1 10.86 -5.99 -22.07
N PHE A 2 12.18 -6.17 -22.09
CA PHE A 2 13.06 -5.92 -20.93
C PHE A 2 13.00 -4.46 -20.43
N LEU A 3 13.00 -3.48 -21.33
CA LEU A 3 12.86 -2.06 -20.97
C LEU A 3 11.51 -1.78 -20.32
N GLY A 4 10.43 -2.37 -20.86
CA GLY A 4 9.09 -2.26 -20.28
C GLY A 4 9.00 -2.86 -18.87
N PHE A 5 9.66 -3.99 -18.63
CA PHE A 5 9.76 -4.62 -17.31
C PHE A 5 10.39 -3.69 -16.25
N TRP A 6 11.53 -3.07 -16.61
CA TRP A 6 12.17 -2.09 -15.73
C TRP A 6 11.32 -0.84 -15.52
N MET A 7 10.59 -0.42 -16.55
CA MET A 7 9.68 0.72 -16.43
C MET A 7 8.53 0.42 -15.46
N THR A 8 7.93 -0.76 -15.53
CA THR A 8 6.94 -1.24 -14.56
C THR A 8 7.48 -1.15 -13.13
N ILE A 9 8.69 -1.68 -12.89
CA ILE A 9 9.33 -1.65 -11.56
C ILE A 9 9.50 -0.21 -11.07
N LYS A 10 10.02 0.69 -11.92
CA LYS A 10 10.23 2.10 -11.55
C LYS A 10 8.92 2.79 -11.18
N ILE A 11 7.87 2.57 -11.97
CA ILE A 11 6.56 3.16 -11.73
C ILE A 11 5.98 2.66 -10.41
N VAL A 12 6.01 1.35 -10.17
CA VAL A 12 5.46 0.76 -8.95
C VAL A 12 6.23 1.21 -7.70
N ILE A 13 7.55 1.23 -7.77
CA ILE A 13 8.38 1.75 -6.66
C ILE A 13 8.07 3.23 -6.40
N GLY A 14 8.02 4.05 -7.46
CA GLY A 14 7.65 5.47 -7.33
C GLY A 14 6.26 5.65 -6.72
N ALA A 15 5.29 4.86 -7.16
CA ALA A 15 3.94 4.89 -6.62
C ALA A 15 3.87 4.49 -5.14
N ILE A 16 4.65 3.49 -4.71
CA ILE A 16 4.72 3.08 -3.30
C ILE A 16 5.40 4.15 -2.45
N ILE A 17 6.52 4.72 -2.92
CA ILE A 17 7.25 5.77 -2.19
C ILE A 17 6.37 7.00 -1.93
N LEU A 18 5.52 7.37 -2.87
CA LEU A 18 4.58 8.49 -2.72
C LEU A 18 3.29 8.07 -2.02
N GLY A 19 2.72 6.94 -2.42
CA GLY A 19 1.40 6.48 -2.00
C GLY A 19 1.35 6.00 -0.56
N LEU A 20 2.40 5.32 -0.05
CA LEU A 20 2.40 4.80 1.31
C LEU A 20 2.44 5.92 2.38
N PRO A 21 3.32 6.94 2.30
CA PRO A 21 3.27 8.07 3.22
C PRO A 21 1.95 8.85 3.11
N PHE A 22 1.45 9.07 1.90
CA PHE A 22 0.18 9.77 1.71
C PHE A 22 -0.99 8.96 2.27
N GLY A 23 -1.00 7.63 2.09
CA GLY A 23 -1.97 6.73 2.72
C GLY A 23 -1.94 6.78 4.25
N LEU A 24 -0.74 6.89 4.85
CA LEU A 24 -0.62 7.11 6.30
C LEU A 24 -1.23 8.45 6.73
N VAL A 25 -0.97 9.52 5.99
CA VAL A 25 -1.58 10.84 6.26
C VAL A 25 -3.10 10.77 6.16
N LEU A 26 -3.64 10.11 5.15
CA LEU A 26 -5.08 9.90 4.97
C LEU A 26 -5.69 9.08 6.12
N ALA A 27 -5.03 7.98 6.53
CA ALA A 27 -5.47 7.15 7.64
C ALA A 27 -5.55 7.92 8.96
N LEU A 28 -4.54 8.76 9.23
CA LEU A 28 -4.51 9.63 10.41
C LEU A 28 -5.53 10.77 10.30
N GLY A 29 -5.65 11.37 9.10
CA GLY A 29 -6.63 12.41 8.80
C GLY A 29 -8.07 11.94 9.02
N GLY A 30 -8.40 10.71 8.60
CA GLY A 30 -9.71 10.09 8.84
C GLY A 30 -10.04 9.86 10.33
N ARG A 31 -9.05 9.93 11.21
CA ARG A 31 -9.21 9.84 12.69
C ARG A 31 -9.09 11.20 13.39
N SER A 32 -8.94 12.28 12.64
CA SER A 32 -8.77 13.64 13.18
C SER A 32 -10.02 14.09 13.98
N ARG A 33 -9.77 14.84 15.06
CA ARG A 33 -10.82 15.57 15.80
C ARG A 33 -11.46 16.69 14.96
N PHE A 34 -10.71 17.24 14.00
CA PHE A 34 -11.21 18.29 13.11
C PHE A 34 -12.10 17.68 12.03
N LYS A 35 -13.38 18.05 12.04
CA LYS A 35 -14.40 17.51 11.11
C LYS A 35 -13.99 17.68 9.63
N ILE A 36 -13.45 18.87 9.28
CA ILE A 36 -13.04 19.17 7.90
C ILE A 36 -11.95 18.20 7.44
N VAL A 37 -10.88 18.01 8.21
CA VAL A 37 -9.77 17.10 7.89
C VAL A 37 -10.28 15.67 7.73
N ARG A 38 -11.14 15.23 8.66
CA ARG A 38 -11.73 13.90 8.61
C ARG A 38 -12.58 13.70 7.37
N VAL A 39 -13.45 14.65 7.03
CA VAL A 39 -14.32 14.57 5.84
C VAL A 39 -13.47 14.54 4.57
N LEU A 40 -12.49 15.43 4.41
CA LEU A 40 -11.62 15.45 3.23
C LEU A 40 -10.85 14.14 3.06
N ALA A 41 -10.24 13.62 4.13
CA ALA A 41 -9.52 12.35 4.07
C ALA A 41 -10.43 11.17 3.72
N THR A 42 -11.61 11.10 4.35
CA THR A 42 -12.58 10.02 4.10
C THR A 42 -13.14 10.11 2.67
N SER A 43 -13.51 11.32 2.21
CA SER A 43 -14.02 11.50 0.84
C SER A 43 -12.97 11.11 -0.21
N PHE A 44 -11.69 11.47 0.00
CA PHE A 44 -10.63 11.03 -0.91
C PHE A 44 -10.55 9.50 -0.97
N ILE A 45 -10.52 8.83 0.19
CA ILE A 45 -10.45 7.37 0.26
C ILE A 45 -11.65 6.73 -0.47
N GLU A 46 -12.87 7.21 -0.20
CA GLU A 46 -14.09 6.67 -0.81
C GLU A 46 -14.11 6.89 -2.33
N ILE A 47 -13.76 8.08 -2.82
CA ILE A 47 -13.74 8.38 -4.25
C ILE A 47 -12.75 7.45 -4.96
N PHE A 48 -11.50 7.36 -4.50
CA PHE A 48 -10.47 6.57 -5.16
C PHE A 48 -10.69 5.06 -5.08
N ARG A 49 -11.37 4.57 -4.05
CA ARG A 49 -11.69 3.15 -3.91
C ARG A 49 -12.94 2.72 -4.70
N ASN A 50 -13.86 3.64 -4.95
CA ASN A 50 -15.14 3.34 -5.60
C ASN A 50 -15.18 3.76 -7.09
N THR A 51 -14.06 4.25 -7.64
CA THR A 51 -13.95 4.57 -9.07
C THR A 51 -12.95 3.64 -9.75
N PRO A 52 -13.17 3.21 -11.00
CA PRO A 52 -12.21 2.40 -11.73
C PRO A 52 -10.88 3.11 -11.92
N PHE A 53 -9.76 2.40 -11.73
CA PHE A 53 -8.43 3.00 -11.83
C PHE A 53 -8.16 3.63 -13.21
N ILE A 54 -8.62 3.00 -14.30
CA ILE A 54 -8.46 3.55 -15.65
C ILE A 54 -9.09 4.95 -15.79
N ILE A 55 -10.24 5.20 -15.16
CA ILE A 55 -10.88 6.52 -15.18
C ILE A 55 -10.03 7.54 -14.42
N GLN A 56 -9.46 7.15 -13.29
CA GLN A 56 -8.54 8.01 -12.53
C GLN A 56 -7.31 8.36 -13.36
N VAL A 57 -6.71 7.40 -14.07
CA VAL A 57 -5.57 7.63 -14.99
C VAL A 57 -5.93 8.66 -16.05
N PHE A 58 -7.09 8.53 -16.70
CA PHE A 58 -7.54 9.49 -17.70
C PHE A 58 -7.81 10.87 -17.11
N MET A 59 -8.40 10.94 -15.90
CA MET A 59 -8.57 12.21 -15.19
C MET A 59 -7.23 12.91 -14.95
N PHE A 60 -6.21 12.21 -14.44
CA PHE A 60 -4.90 12.80 -14.27
C PHE A 60 -4.25 13.19 -15.61
N PHE A 61 -4.36 12.35 -16.63
CA PHE A 61 -3.68 12.58 -17.90
C PHE A 61 -4.28 13.71 -18.72
N TYR A 62 -5.62 13.81 -18.77
CA TYR A 62 -6.31 14.82 -19.60
C TYR A 62 -6.63 16.10 -18.83
N VAL A 63 -6.84 16.06 -17.51
CA VAL A 63 -7.26 17.23 -16.74
C VAL A 63 -6.04 18.07 -16.26
N LEU A 64 -4.91 17.47 -15.88
CA LEU A 64 -3.75 18.23 -15.42
C LEU A 64 -3.26 19.29 -16.41
N PRO A 65 -3.20 19.04 -17.74
CA PRO A 65 -2.82 20.06 -18.73
C PRO A 65 -3.72 21.28 -18.75
N PHE A 66 -5.01 21.16 -18.45
CA PHE A 66 -5.93 22.31 -18.36
C PHE A 66 -5.52 23.29 -17.25
N TYR A 67 -4.83 22.82 -16.24
CA TYR A 67 -4.29 23.65 -15.14
C TYR A 67 -2.83 24.04 -15.37
N GLY A 68 -2.31 23.87 -16.59
CA GLY A 68 -0.92 24.21 -16.95
C GLY A 68 0.14 23.23 -16.45
N LEU A 69 -0.27 22.03 -15.96
CA LEU A 69 0.64 21.00 -15.46
C LEU A 69 0.90 19.96 -16.55
N TYR A 70 1.92 20.19 -17.38
CA TYR A 70 2.36 19.30 -18.44
C TYR A 70 3.41 18.34 -17.90
N LEU A 71 2.99 17.12 -17.54
CA LEU A 71 3.88 16.06 -17.05
C LEU A 71 4.03 14.95 -18.13
N PRO A 72 5.24 14.37 -18.29
CA PRO A 72 5.41 13.16 -19.08
C PRO A 72 4.49 12.04 -18.57
N ALA A 73 3.94 11.23 -19.49
CA ALA A 73 2.96 10.19 -19.16
C ALA A 73 3.40 9.25 -18.01
N ALA A 74 4.70 8.93 -17.95
CA ALA A 74 5.26 8.10 -16.87
C ALA A 74 5.08 8.73 -15.47
N TYR A 75 5.28 10.04 -15.34
CA TYR A 75 5.07 10.75 -14.05
C TYR A 75 3.59 10.86 -13.71
N VAL A 76 2.74 11.11 -14.72
CA VAL A 76 1.28 11.05 -14.54
C VAL A 76 0.87 9.67 -14.01
N GLY A 77 1.40 8.60 -14.61
CA GLY A 77 1.17 7.23 -14.18
C GLY A 77 1.60 6.96 -12.74
N ILE A 78 2.80 7.44 -12.34
CA ILE A 78 3.29 7.31 -10.96
C ILE A 78 2.35 8.03 -9.98
N VAL A 79 1.93 9.26 -10.28
CA VAL A 79 1.04 10.04 -9.42
C VAL A 79 -0.34 9.42 -9.33
N ALA A 80 -0.92 9.00 -10.45
CA ALA A 80 -2.23 8.33 -10.48
C ALA A 80 -2.21 7.02 -9.68
N LEU A 81 -1.18 6.19 -9.89
CA LEU A 81 -1.03 4.91 -9.18
C LEU A 81 -0.73 5.13 -7.69
N ALA A 82 0.00 6.19 -7.33
CA ALA A 82 0.24 6.58 -5.94
C ALA A 82 -1.05 7.05 -5.25
N ALA A 83 -1.85 7.89 -5.91
CA ALA A 83 -3.13 8.35 -5.39
C ALA A 83 -4.10 7.17 -5.16
N PHE A 84 -4.23 6.29 -6.15
CA PHE A 84 -5.00 5.06 -6.04
C PHE A 84 -4.49 4.19 -4.88
N GLY A 85 -3.20 3.86 -4.86
CA GLY A 85 -2.58 3.04 -3.81
C GLY A 85 -2.73 3.63 -2.42
N SER A 86 -2.64 4.96 -2.29
CA SER A 86 -2.74 5.66 -1.00
C SER A 86 -4.10 5.46 -0.32
N ALA A 87 -5.19 5.44 -1.10
CA ALA A 87 -6.53 5.21 -0.58
C ALA A 87 -6.67 3.80 0.02
N TYR A 88 -6.11 2.79 -0.66
CA TYR A 88 -6.11 1.41 -0.16
C TYR A 88 -5.15 1.23 1.01
N PHE A 89 -3.94 1.81 0.97
CA PHE A 89 -3.01 1.79 2.10
C PHE A 89 -3.62 2.46 3.35
N ALA A 90 -4.33 3.58 3.18
CA ALA A 90 -5.02 4.24 4.28
C ALA A 90 -6.05 3.32 4.95
N GLU A 91 -6.82 2.59 4.17
CA GLU A 91 -7.83 1.67 4.67
C GLU A 91 -7.21 0.46 5.39
N VAL A 92 -6.12 -0.10 4.83
CA VAL A 92 -5.36 -1.17 5.48
C VAL A 92 -4.81 -0.72 6.83
N ILE A 93 -4.22 0.48 6.89
CA ILE A 93 -3.69 1.06 8.15
C ILE A 93 -4.82 1.27 9.14
N ARG A 94 -5.94 1.86 8.71
CA ARG A 94 -7.12 2.10 9.56
C ARG A 94 -7.69 0.81 10.11
N GLY A 95 -7.84 -0.22 9.26
CA GLY A 95 -8.28 -1.55 9.64
C GLY A 95 -7.37 -2.20 10.67
N GLY A 96 -6.06 -2.13 10.47
CA GLY A 96 -5.08 -2.69 11.39
C GLY A 96 -5.07 -2.01 12.76
N ILE A 97 -5.18 -0.67 12.81
CA ILE A 97 -5.29 0.06 14.08
C ILE A 97 -6.57 -0.35 14.83
N ASN A 98 -7.68 -0.53 14.11
CA ASN A 98 -8.97 -0.93 14.72
C ASN A 98 -8.99 -2.40 15.16
N ALA A 99 -8.11 -3.24 14.60
CA ALA A 99 -7.98 -4.66 14.99
C ALA A 99 -7.22 -4.85 16.31
N VAL A 100 -6.48 -3.84 16.78
CA VAL A 100 -5.85 -3.90 18.11
C VAL A 100 -6.94 -3.81 19.19
N ALA A 101 -6.91 -4.75 20.16
CA ALA A 101 -7.90 -4.79 21.23
C ALA A 101 -7.97 -3.46 21.98
N LYS A 102 -9.16 -2.91 22.17
CA LYS A 102 -9.40 -1.62 22.84
C LYS A 102 -8.77 -1.56 24.24
N GLY A 103 -8.81 -2.68 24.97
CA GLY A 103 -8.19 -2.79 26.29
C GLY A 103 -6.68 -2.48 26.32
N GLN A 104 -5.97 -2.64 25.21
CA GLN A 104 -4.55 -2.26 25.11
C GLN A 104 -4.37 -0.75 25.25
N LEU A 105 -5.22 0.01 24.57
CA LEU A 105 -5.22 1.47 24.67
C LEU A 105 -5.69 1.97 26.04
N GLU A 106 -6.73 1.35 26.59
CA GLU A 106 -7.28 1.67 27.90
C GLU A 106 -6.26 1.38 29.03
N SER A 107 -5.61 0.22 28.99
CA SER A 107 -4.54 -0.14 29.93
C SER A 107 -3.36 0.82 29.87
N ALA A 108 -2.93 1.22 28.64
CA ALA A 108 -1.88 2.20 28.48
C ALA A 108 -2.25 3.56 29.09
N ARG A 109 -3.49 4.01 28.93
CA ARG A 109 -3.99 5.24 29.58
C ARG A 109 -4.04 5.12 31.09
N ALA A 110 -4.47 3.97 31.62
CA ALA A 110 -4.50 3.72 33.06
C ALA A 110 -3.12 3.78 33.72
N THR A 111 -2.04 3.48 32.96
CA THR A 111 -0.65 3.66 33.43
C THR A 111 -0.11 5.09 33.26
N GLY A 112 -0.97 6.07 32.91
CA GLY A 112 -0.60 7.49 32.77
C GLY A 112 0.01 7.85 31.41
N MET A 113 -0.07 6.98 30.40
CA MET A 113 0.39 7.33 29.05
C MET A 113 -0.57 8.31 28.39
N SER A 114 -0.02 9.36 27.75
CA SER A 114 -0.79 10.20 26.84
C SER A 114 -1.23 9.41 25.61
N ASP A 115 -2.29 9.85 24.92
CA ASP A 115 -2.80 9.21 23.70
C ASP A 115 -1.73 9.00 22.62
N TRP A 116 -0.83 9.97 22.45
CA TRP A 116 0.29 9.86 21.54
C TRP A 116 1.29 8.77 21.96
N LYS A 117 1.65 8.71 23.25
CA LYS A 117 2.54 7.66 23.77
C LYS A 117 1.90 6.29 23.64
N ALA A 118 0.63 6.14 24.03
CA ALA A 118 -0.12 4.89 23.91
C ALA A 118 -0.20 4.44 22.43
N MET A 119 -0.50 5.35 21.50
CA MET A 119 -0.52 5.05 20.06
C MET A 119 0.87 4.60 19.58
N ARG A 120 1.92 5.36 19.89
CA ARG A 120 3.29 5.14 19.40
C ARG A 120 3.94 3.87 19.94
N TYR A 121 3.75 3.59 21.24
CA TYR A 121 4.48 2.52 21.93
C TYR A 121 3.66 1.25 22.17
N VAL A 122 2.34 1.33 22.11
CA VAL A 122 1.46 0.17 22.38
C VAL A 122 0.70 -0.24 21.12
N VAL A 123 -0.03 0.67 20.48
CA VAL A 123 -0.92 0.33 19.36
C VAL A 123 -0.13 0.10 18.07
N LEU A 124 0.69 1.04 17.63
CA LEU A 124 1.41 0.94 16.35
C LEU A 124 2.31 -0.30 16.24
N PRO A 125 3.08 -0.70 17.27
CA PRO A 125 3.88 -1.93 17.18
C PRO A 125 3.04 -3.20 17.01
N GLN A 126 1.82 -3.22 17.58
CA GLN A 126 0.89 -4.33 17.43
C GLN A 126 0.14 -4.28 16.08
N THR A 127 -0.06 -3.09 15.51
CA THR A 127 -0.69 -2.89 14.21
C THR A 127 0.18 -3.43 13.06
N LEU A 128 1.50 -3.23 13.13
CA LEU A 128 2.43 -3.59 12.05
C LEU A 128 2.29 -5.05 11.57
N PRO A 129 2.36 -6.08 12.44
CA PRO A 129 2.22 -7.46 11.98
C PRO A 129 0.83 -7.78 11.42
N ILE A 130 -0.20 -7.04 11.83
CA ILE A 130 -1.58 -7.21 11.34
C ILE A 130 -1.73 -6.67 9.91
N ILE A 131 -1.14 -5.51 9.61
CA ILE A 131 -1.30 -4.86 8.30
C ILE A 131 -0.37 -5.40 7.23
N LEU A 132 0.78 -5.99 7.58
CA LEU A 132 1.79 -6.42 6.60
C LEU A 132 1.24 -7.34 5.51
N PRO A 133 0.45 -8.40 5.80
CA PRO A 133 -0.12 -9.25 4.74
C PRO A 133 -1.03 -8.49 3.79
N ALA A 134 -1.86 -7.57 4.32
CA ALA A 134 -2.74 -6.75 3.51
C ALA A 134 -1.96 -5.72 2.68
N MET A 135 -0.88 -5.14 3.22
CA MET A 135 0.06 -4.27 2.48
C MET A 135 0.74 -5.02 1.34
N THR A 136 1.15 -6.28 1.58
CA THR A 136 1.69 -7.16 0.54
C THR A 136 0.70 -7.31 -0.60
N ASN A 137 -0.54 -7.70 -0.30
CA ASN A 137 -1.58 -7.89 -1.32
C ASN A 137 -1.85 -6.59 -2.10
N GLN A 138 -1.87 -5.44 -1.42
CA GLN A 138 -2.06 -4.15 -2.08
C GLN A 138 -0.88 -3.81 -3.00
N THR A 139 0.36 -4.08 -2.58
CA THR A 139 1.55 -3.90 -3.42
C THR A 139 1.49 -4.76 -4.69
N LEU A 140 1.09 -6.04 -4.57
CA LEU A 140 0.90 -6.93 -5.72
C LEU A 140 -0.22 -6.45 -6.65
N SER A 141 -1.26 -5.82 -6.11
CA SER A 141 -2.33 -5.19 -6.90
C SER A 141 -1.80 -4.00 -7.69
N LEU A 142 -0.96 -3.12 -7.09
CA LEU A 142 -0.36 -1.99 -7.80
C LEU A 142 0.49 -2.44 -9.00
N VAL A 143 1.21 -3.56 -8.88
CA VAL A 143 1.97 -4.13 -10.02
C VAL A 143 1.03 -4.48 -11.18
N LYS A 144 -0.11 -5.09 -10.89
CA LYS A 144 -1.10 -5.47 -11.92
C LYS A 144 -1.82 -4.24 -12.49
N GLU A 145 -2.18 -3.28 -11.65
CA GLU A 145 -2.82 -2.03 -12.08
C GLU A 145 -1.89 -1.18 -12.95
N SER A 146 -0.57 -1.28 -12.81
CA SER A 146 0.37 -0.55 -13.67
C SER A 146 0.17 -0.84 -15.17
N ALA A 147 -0.37 -2.02 -15.52
CA ALA A 147 -0.70 -2.39 -16.90
C ALA A 147 -1.70 -1.42 -17.58
N VAL A 148 -2.59 -0.80 -16.79
CA VAL A 148 -3.55 0.19 -17.28
C VAL A 148 -2.86 1.43 -17.86
N LEU A 149 -1.64 1.74 -17.42
CA LEU A 149 -0.88 2.91 -17.89
C LEU A 149 -0.47 2.81 -19.36
N SER A 150 -0.52 1.61 -19.97
CA SER A 150 -0.38 1.43 -21.41
C SER A 150 -1.41 2.26 -22.20
N THR A 151 -2.59 2.51 -21.64
CA THR A 151 -3.65 3.31 -22.27
C THR A 151 -3.30 4.80 -22.47
N ILE A 152 -2.34 5.30 -21.70
CA ILE A 152 -1.78 6.66 -21.83
C ILE A 152 -0.35 6.64 -22.38
N THR A 153 -0.02 5.60 -23.15
CA THR A 153 1.25 5.43 -23.85
C THR A 153 2.51 5.34 -22.95
N VAL A 154 2.36 4.96 -21.70
CA VAL A 154 3.50 4.66 -20.84
C VAL A 154 4.15 3.37 -21.30
N GLY A 155 5.45 3.40 -21.61
CA GLY A 155 6.23 2.27 -22.14
C GLY A 155 6.54 1.21 -21.05
N GLU A 156 5.55 0.83 -20.25
CA GLU A 156 5.63 -0.25 -19.26
C GLU A 156 5.48 -1.63 -19.95
N LEU A 157 5.44 -2.71 -19.20
CA LEU A 157 5.53 -4.08 -19.71
C LEU A 157 4.39 -4.43 -20.68
N THR A 158 3.15 -3.97 -20.43
CA THR A 158 2.00 -4.23 -21.31
C THR A 158 2.13 -3.46 -22.62
N MET A 159 2.52 -2.19 -22.57
CA MET A 159 2.76 -1.38 -23.77
C MET A 159 3.90 -2.00 -24.63
N ALA A 160 4.95 -2.51 -23.99
CA ALA A 160 6.02 -3.21 -24.70
C ALA A 160 5.53 -4.47 -25.42
N ALA A 161 4.58 -5.21 -24.84
CA ALA A 161 3.97 -6.36 -25.52
C ALA A 161 3.07 -5.94 -26.68
N ILE A 162 2.30 -4.88 -26.53
CA ILE A 162 1.47 -4.31 -27.59
C ILE A 162 2.35 -3.91 -28.79
N THR A 163 3.50 -3.28 -28.53
CA THR A 163 4.47 -2.92 -29.57
C THR A 163 5.03 -4.16 -30.27
N VAL A 164 5.51 -5.16 -29.53
CA VAL A 164 6.03 -6.41 -30.10
C VAL A 164 4.97 -7.15 -30.91
N GLN A 165 3.74 -7.24 -30.40
CA GLN A 165 2.62 -7.83 -31.15
C GLN A 165 2.36 -7.10 -32.46
N GLY A 166 2.37 -5.76 -32.45
CA GLY A 166 2.15 -4.95 -33.65
C GLY A 166 3.26 -5.14 -34.71
N GLU A 167 4.50 -5.31 -34.30
CA GLU A 167 5.67 -5.52 -35.19
C GLU A 167 5.76 -6.97 -35.71
N THR A 168 5.41 -7.95 -34.89
CA THR A 168 5.62 -9.38 -35.20
C THR A 168 4.39 -10.12 -35.64
N PHE A 169 3.18 -9.55 -35.42
CA PHE A 169 1.88 -10.22 -35.60
C PHE A 169 1.72 -11.51 -34.82
N ARG A 170 2.38 -11.62 -33.66
CA ARG A 170 2.38 -12.78 -32.76
C ARG A 170 1.79 -12.42 -31.39
N PRO A 171 0.47 -12.22 -31.29
CA PRO A 171 -0.16 -11.78 -30.04
C PRO A 171 -0.03 -12.83 -28.93
N PHE A 172 -0.20 -14.10 -29.29
CA PHE A 172 -0.19 -15.19 -28.31
C PHE A 172 1.15 -15.27 -27.57
N GLU A 173 2.27 -15.29 -28.31
CA GLU A 173 3.61 -15.37 -27.74
C GLU A 173 3.95 -14.11 -26.91
N ALA A 174 3.58 -12.93 -27.42
CA ALA A 174 3.83 -11.67 -26.74
C ALA A 174 3.10 -11.59 -25.37
N PHE A 175 1.82 -11.93 -25.36
CA PHE A 175 1.03 -11.85 -24.13
C PHE A 175 1.34 -12.97 -23.13
N ILE A 176 1.64 -14.20 -23.56
CA ILE A 176 2.14 -15.23 -22.65
C ILE A 176 3.46 -14.81 -22.01
N MET A 177 4.39 -14.24 -22.79
CA MET A 177 5.67 -13.81 -22.26
C MET A 177 5.50 -12.78 -21.14
N ILE A 178 4.66 -11.75 -21.33
CA ILE A 178 4.45 -10.75 -20.28
C ILE A 178 3.64 -11.31 -19.09
N ALA A 179 2.72 -12.23 -19.33
CA ALA A 179 2.02 -12.91 -18.23
C ALA A 179 3.01 -13.64 -17.31
N LEU A 180 3.99 -14.35 -17.89
CA LEU A 180 5.07 -14.98 -17.13
C LEU A 180 5.96 -13.96 -16.43
N MET A 181 6.27 -12.82 -17.07
CA MET A 181 7.09 -11.76 -16.47
C MET A 181 6.35 -11.09 -15.30
N TYR A 182 5.05 -10.79 -15.44
CA TYR A 182 4.22 -10.29 -14.34
C TYR A 182 4.12 -11.30 -13.20
N TRP A 183 3.91 -12.57 -13.52
CA TRP A 183 3.87 -13.62 -12.52
C TRP A 183 5.19 -13.72 -11.75
N ALA A 184 6.33 -13.76 -12.44
CA ALA A 184 7.65 -13.81 -11.82
C ALA A 184 7.93 -12.59 -10.95
N LEU A 185 7.55 -11.38 -11.41
CA LEU A 185 7.68 -10.15 -10.63
C LEU A 185 6.84 -10.19 -9.36
N ASN A 186 5.56 -10.56 -9.48
CA ASN A 186 4.66 -10.67 -8.33
C ASN A 186 5.14 -11.72 -7.33
N GLU A 187 5.58 -12.91 -7.79
CA GLU A 187 6.07 -13.96 -6.90
C GLU A 187 7.37 -13.55 -6.19
N THR A 188 8.24 -12.81 -6.88
CA THR A 188 9.45 -12.24 -6.29
C THR A 188 9.10 -11.27 -5.16
N ILE A 189 8.20 -10.32 -5.42
CA ILE A 189 7.73 -9.36 -4.41
C ILE A 189 7.06 -10.09 -3.25
N ALA A 190 6.15 -11.02 -3.53
CA ALA A 190 5.46 -11.81 -2.51
C ALA A 190 6.44 -12.59 -1.62
N THR A 191 7.49 -13.17 -2.21
CA THR A 191 8.50 -13.92 -1.47
C THR A 191 9.33 -13.01 -0.55
N ILE A 192 9.73 -11.83 -1.02
CA ILE A 192 10.43 -10.83 -0.20
C ILE A 192 9.53 -10.38 0.95
N MET A 193 8.28 -10.05 0.66
CA MET A 193 7.32 -9.58 1.66
C MET A 193 7.01 -10.65 2.71
N ARG A 194 6.80 -11.92 2.33
CA ARG A 194 6.62 -13.04 3.26
C ARG A 194 7.80 -13.19 4.24
N ARG A 195 9.04 -12.92 3.79
CA ARG A 195 10.22 -12.93 4.69
C ARG A 195 10.16 -11.79 5.71
N LEU A 196 9.74 -10.60 5.28
CA LEU A 196 9.56 -9.44 6.16
C LEU A 196 8.44 -9.69 7.18
N GLU A 197 7.31 -10.24 6.75
CA GLU A 197 6.17 -10.61 7.60
C GLU A 197 6.60 -11.56 8.73
N ARG A 198 7.31 -12.64 8.39
CA ARG A 198 7.84 -13.61 9.37
C ARG A 198 8.79 -12.94 10.38
N LYS A 199 9.67 -12.05 9.91
CA LYS A 199 10.62 -11.34 10.77
C LYS A 199 9.94 -10.41 11.77
N VAL A 200 8.89 -9.70 11.32
CA VAL A 200 8.13 -8.78 12.18
C VAL A 200 7.24 -9.55 13.16
N SER A 201 6.55 -10.60 12.71
CA SER A 201 5.71 -11.46 13.57
C SER A 201 6.52 -12.11 14.68
N ASN A 202 7.69 -12.65 14.37
CA ASN A 202 8.56 -13.28 15.39
C ASN A 202 9.03 -12.28 16.46
N ARG A 203 9.34 -11.04 16.08
CA ARG A 203 9.70 -9.99 17.05
C ARG A 203 8.53 -9.62 17.97
N SER A 204 7.33 -9.57 17.44
CA SER A 204 6.12 -9.29 18.23
C SER A 204 5.83 -10.39 19.26
N ASN A 205 6.02 -11.65 18.89
CA ASN A 205 5.80 -12.80 19.77
C ASN A 205 6.88 -12.91 20.86
N SER A 206 8.14 -12.63 20.54
CA SER A 206 9.24 -12.63 21.55
C SER A 206 9.02 -11.57 22.62
N GLY A 207 8.51 -10.39 22.27
CA GLY A 207 8.16 -9.33 23.22
C GLY A 207 7.03 -9.72 24.17
N ARG A 208 6.03 -10.47 23.65
CA ARG A 208 4.93 -10.99 24.48
C ARG A 208 5.39 -12.09 25.43
N ALA A 209 6.21 -13.04 24.99
CA ALA A 209 6.72 -14.12 25.83
C ALA A 209 7.57 -13.59 27.00
N ASN A 210 8.44 -12.61 26.74
CA ASN A 210 9.26 -12.00 27.80
C ASN A 210 8.47 -11.14 28.79
N GLY A 211 7.31 -10.61 28.41
CA GLY A 211 6.39 -9.87 29.29
C GLY A 211 5.62 -10.78 30.26
N ILE A 212 5.26 -11.98 29.81
CA ILE A 212 4.50 -12.96 30.63
C ILE A 212 5.41 -13.64 31.66
N VAL A 213 6.67 -13.87 31.36
CA VAL A 213 7.64 -14.51 32.28
C VAL A 213 8.03 -13.60 33.46
N ARG A 214 7.79 -12.29 33.38
CA ARG A 214 8.05 -11.33 34.48
C ARG A 214 6.85 -11.09 35.42
N ALA A 215 5.71 -11.71 35.18
CA ALA A 215 4.66 -11.76 36.19
C ALA A 215 4.99 -12.89 37.16
N ASP A 216 5.69 -12.58 38.23
CA ASP A 216 5.99 -13.50 39.34
C ASP A 216 4.74 -14.23 39.79
N PRO A 217 4.85 -15.55 40.09
CA PRO A 217 3.76 -16.25 40.72
C PRO A 217 3.55 -15.66 42.13
N VAL A 218 2.45 -14.94 42.30
CA VAL A 218 2.02 -14.50 43.60
C VAL A 218 1.98 -15.72 44.55
N VAL A 219 2.91 -15.68 45.46
CA VAL A 219 3.05 -16.45 46.69
C VAL A 219 1.73 -17.16 47.09
N LYS A 220 1.71 -18.49 46.94
CA LYS A 220 0.89 -19.35 47.77
C LYS A 220 1.51 -19.36 49.16
N GLY A 221 0.96 -18.59 50.03
CA GLY A 221 1.39 -18.52 51.43
C GLY A 221 0.19 -18.55 52.36
N GLY A 222 0.13 -19.61 53.14
CA GLY A 222 -0.50 -19.67 54.42
C GLY A 222 -2.00 -19.87 54.48
#